data_9f8f6e67fce97fc1bb2225f5d326eb12
#
_entry.id   9f8f6e67fce97fc1bb2225f5d326eb12
#
_cell.length_a   1.000
_cell.length_b   1.000
_cell.length_c   1.000
_cell.angle_alpha   90.00
_cell.angle_beta   90.00
_cell.angle_gamma   90.00
#
_symmetry.space_group_name_H-M   'P 1'
#
loop_
_entity.id
_entity.type
_entity.pdbx_description
1 polymer ?
#
loop_
_entity_poly.entity_id
_entity_poly.type
_entity_poly.pdbx_seq_one_letter_code
_entity_poly.pdbx_strand_id
1 'polypeptide(L)'
;GYVKISDGQINQEPGSLLQDNVNTHLALRGEGFFVVENGSGERFLTRSGNFQMDNQGYLVNQRGEKLQTQTGSVQLDDFQRDGFTIATDGRFLDENGAEFAQLLVMNGDNLEPLPGTRWKGENFRELEAEAIQVEQGFLEASNVNPFRTMIEMMETTRHLELHQKTLQSSQQMDSNLNQMARRT
;
A
#
# COMPACT_ATOMS: atom_id res chain seq x y z
N GLY A 1 -10.12 -28.48 -14.10
CA GLY A 1 -10.89 -27.37 -13.57
C GLY A 1 -9.96 -26.19 -13.37
N TYR A 2 -10.18 -25.11 -14.10
CA TYR A 2 -9.42 -23.87 -13.93
C TYR A 2 -9.94 -23.18 -12.68
N VAL A 3 -9.05 -22.87 -11.74
CA VAL A 3 -9.36 -21.98 -10.62
C VAL A 3 -9.54 -20.58 -11.21
N LYS A 4 -10.78 -20.14 -11.28
CA LYS A 4 -11.12 -18.76 -11.61
C LYS A 4 -10.74 -17.96 -10.37
N ILE A 5 -9.64 -17.23 -10.41
CA ILE A 5 -9.35 -16.18 -9.44
C ILE A 5 -10.42 -15.12 -9.71
N SER A 6 -11.39 -15.02 -8.81
CA SER A 6 -12.37 -13.93 -8.84
C SER A 6 -11.61 -12.62 -8.78
N ASP A 7 -12.00 -11.69 -9.62
CA ASP A 7 -11.59 -10.28 -9.58
C ASP A 7 -11.47 -9.82 -8.13
N GLY A 8 -10.25 -9.64 -7.68
CA GLY A 8 -9.99 -9.02 -6.39
C GLY A 8 -10.43 -7.56 -6.49
N GLN A 9 -11.68 -7.29 -6.17
CA GLN A 9 -12.11 -5.92 -5.92
C GLN A 9 -11.24 -5.41 -4.78
N ILE A 10 -10.40 -4.44 -5.12
CA ILE A 10 -9.59 -3.72 -4.15
C ILE A 10 -10.57 -3.00 -3.24
N ASN A 11 -10.61 -3.39 -1.97
CA ASN A 11 -11.37 -2.64 -0.98
C ASN A 11 -10.64 -1.31 -0.74
N GLN A 12 -11.16 -0.24 -1.32
CA GLN A 12 -10.66 1.14 -1.18
C GLN A 12 -11.25 1.85 0.05
N GLU A 13 -12.00 1.13 0.91
CA GLU A 13 -12.48 1.72 2.14
C GLU A 13 -11.29 2.14 3.01
N PRO A 14 -11.27 3.40 3.48
CA PRO A 14 -10.19 3.91 4.30
C PRO A 14 -10.04 3.06 5.58
N GLY A 15 -8.81 2.74 5.92
CA GLY A 15 -8.47 2.13 7.20
C GLY A 15 -8.70 3.11 8.36
N SER A 16 -8.66 2.61 9.60
CA SER A 16 -8.67 3.49 10.78
C SER A 16 -7.39 4.32 10.83
N LEU A 17 -7.51 5.60 11.18
CA LEU A 17 -6.35 6.47 11.39
C LEU A 17 -5.78 6.25 12.79
N LEU A 18 -4.48 6.03 12.86
CA LEU A 18 -3.72 5.91 14.10
C LEU A 18 -2.82 7.13 14.25
N GLN A 19 -2.99 7.85 15.36
CA GLN A 19 -2.16 9.00 15.68
C GLN A 19 -0.85 8.53 16.30
N ASP A 20 0.29 8.98 15.76
CA ASP A 20 1.62 8.69 16.29
C ASP A 20 2.46 9.96 16.53
N ASN A 21 1.95 11.12 16.12
CA ASN A 21 2.57 12.44 16.30
C ASN A 21 3.95 12.59 15.62
N VAL A 22 4.23 11.79 14.60
CA VAL A 22 5.44 11.94 13.80
C VAL A 22 5.17 12.91 12.66
N ASN A 23 5.85 14.06 12.62
CA ASN A 23 5.57 15.14 11.65
C ASN A 23 5.69 14.74 10.19
N THR A 24 6.46 13.69 9.88
CA THR A 24 6.62 13.16 8.52
C THR A 24 5.58 12.12 8.14
N HIS A 25 4.75 11.68 9.10
CA HIS A 25 3.67 10.74 8.84
C HIS A 25 2.40 11.47 8.43
N LEU A 26 1.77 10.97 7.38
CA LEU A 26 0.62 11.58 6.74
C LEU A 26 -0.48 10.55 6.51
N ALA A 27 -1.71 10.94 6.67
CA ALA A 27 -2.84 10.13 6.27
C ALA A 27 -3.79 10.94 5.38
N LEU A 28 -4.39 10.30 4.38
CA LEU A 28 -5.43 10.91 3.56
C LEU A 28 -6.79 10.48 4.09
N ARG A 29 -7.67 11.45 4.32
CA ARG A 29 -9.10 11.19 4.51
C ARG A 29 -9.81 11.26 3.17
N GLY A 30 -10.66 10.27 2.90
CA GLY A 30 -11.41 10.23 1.65
C GLY A 30 -10.62 9.59 0.50
N GLU A 31 -10.94 10.01 -0.71
CA GLU A 31 -10.37 9.44 -1.94
C GLU A 31 -9.01 10.04 -2.28
N GLY A 32 -8.25 9.35 -3.13
CA GLY A 32 -6.97 9.79 -3.66
C GLY A 32 -5.77 9.04 -3.10
N PHE A 33 -4.62 9.32 -3.66
CA PHE A 33 -3.35 8.67 -3.36
C PHE A 33 -2.23 9.69 -3.34
N PHE A 34 -1.28 9.51 -2.47
CA PHE A 34 0.01 10.20 -2.57
C PHE A 34 0.74 9.76 -3.83
N VAL A 35 1.45 10.68 -4.45
CA VAL A 35 2.32 10.39 -5.58
C VAL A 35 3.75 10.28 -5.07
N VAL A 36 4.41 9.19 -5.41
CA VAL A 36 5.83 8.98 -5.09
C VAL A 36 6.60 8.69 -6.37
N GLU A 37 7.86 9.13 -6.42
CA GLU A 37 8.74 8.97 -7.58
C GLU A 37 10.01 8.24 -7.19
N ASN A 38 10.38 7.23 -7.97
CA ASN A 38 11.63 6.50 -7.75
C ASN A 38 12.83 7.24 -8.37
N GLY A 39 14.04 6.73 -8.11
CA GLY A 39 15.28 7.30 -8.65
C GLY A 39 15.41 7.27 -10.19
N SER A 40 14.53 6.55 -10.89
CA SER A 40 14.46 6.50 -12.36
C SER A 40 13.45 7.48 -12.95
N GLY A 41 12.75 8.27 -12.12
CA GLY A 41 11.70 9.21 -12.54
C GLY A 41 10.35 8.54 -12.80
N GLU A 42 10.15 7.30 -12.39
CA GLU A 42 8.88 6.60 -12.51
C GLU A 42 7.99 6.90 -11.31
N ARG A 43 6.73 7.26 -11.56
CA ARG A 43 5.75 7.65 -10.54
C ARG A 43 4.81 6.51 -10.19
N PHE A 44 4.50 6.42 -8.91
CA PHE A 44 3.57 5.45 -8.34
C PHE A 44 2.59 6.14 -7.41
N LEU A 45 1.43 5.53 -7.25
CA LEU A 45 0.43 5.94 -6.28
C LEU A 45 0.55 5.10 -5.02
N THR A 46 0.36 5.72 -3.85
CA THR A 46 0.35 5.01 -2.57
C THR A 46 -0.62 5.65 -1.58
N ARG A 47 -1.27 4.82 -0.75
CA ARG A 47 -2.01 5.29 0.43
C ARG A 47 -1.13 5.36 1.66
N SER A 48 0.01 4.67 1.64
CA SER A 48 0.92 4.66 2.77
C SER A 48 1.59 6.02 2.93
N GLY A 49 1.30 6.68 4.04
CA GLY A 49 1.89 7.96 4.42
C GLY A 49 3.05 7.86 5.39
N ASN A 50 3.65 6.67 5.53
CA ASN A 50 4.83 6.48 6.36
C ASN A 50 6.07 7.01 5.62
N PHE A 51 6.26 8.32 5.70
CA PHE A 51 7.43 8.99 5.13
C PHE A 51 8.48 9.27 6.19
N GLN A 52 9.70 9.37 5.76
CA GLN A 52 10.85 9.78 6.55
C GLN A 52 11.69 10.77 5.77
N MET A 53 12.46 11.61 6.46
CA MET A 53 13.36 12.53 5.81
C MET A 53 14.69 11.84 5.51
N ASP A 54 15.15 11.94 4.27
CA ASP A 54 16.48 11.47 3.88
C ASP A 54 17.58 12.49 4.22
N ASN A 55 18.85 12.12 3.98
CA ASN A 55 20.00 12.97 4.25
C ASN A 55 20.04 14.24 3.39
N GLN A 56 19.27 14.30 2.32
CA GLN A 56 19.18 15.43 1.41
C GLN A 56 17.96 16.32 1.71
N GLY A 57 17.16 15.96 2.72
CA GLY A 57 15.96 16.69 3.11
C GLY A 57 14.71 16.31 2.33
N TYR A 58 14.73 15.27 1.49
CA TYR A 58 13.53 14.80 0.82
C TYR A 58 12.68 13.93 1.73
N LEU A 59 11.36 14.07 1.62
CA LEU A 59 10.43 13.12 2.22
C LEU A 59 10.35 11.88 1.33
N VAL A 60 10.79 10.75 1.87
CA VAL A 60 10.86 9.47 1.16
C VAL A 60 10.09 8.39 1.92
N ASN A 61 9.55 7.43 1.19
CA ASN A 61 8.99 6.24 1.80
C ASN A 61 10.09 5.21 2.16
N GLN A 62 9.72 4.07 2.71
CA GLN A 62 10.64 3.00 3.10
C GLN A 62 11.48 2.42 1.94
N ARG A 63 11.13 2.72 0.68
CA ARG A 63 11.85 2.30 -0.53
C ARG A 63 12.78 3.38 -1.07
N GLY A 64 12.81 4.56 -0.45
CA GLY A 64 13.56 5.71 -0.94
C GLY A 64 12.86 6.45 -2.10
N GLU A 65 11.58 6.18 -2.35
CA GLU A 65 10.79 6.91 -3.34
C GLU A 65 10.34 8.25 -2.75
N LYS A 66 10.53 9.34 -3.50
CA LYS A 66 10.32 10.72 -3.05
C LYS A 66 8.85 11.12 -3.17
N LEU A 67 8.30 11.69 -2.10
CA LEU A 67 6.96 12.29 -2.11
C LEU A 67 6.91 13.46 -3.09
N GLN A 68 5.88 13.49 -3.92
CA GLN A 68 5.71 14.51 -4.95
C GLN A 68 4.75 15.60 -4.51
N THR A 69 5.10 16.82 -4.89
CA THR A 69 4.24 18.00 -4.83
C THR A 69 3.91 18.46 -6.25
N GLN A 70 3.07 19.48 -6.39
CA GLN A 70 2.73 20.06 -7.70
C GLN A 70 3.97 20.58 -8.45
N THR A 71 5.01 20.99 -7.72
CA THR A 71 6.25 21.52 -8.30
C THR A 71 7.40 20.52 -8.40
N GLY A 72 7.18 19.27 -7.98
CA GLY A 72 8.18 18.19 -7.96
C GLY A 72 8.37 17.57 -6.59
N SER A 73 9.51 16.92 -6.34
CA SER A 73 9.78 16.30 -5.03
C SER A 73 9.95 17.37 -3.95
N VAL A 74 9.25 17.23 -2.83
CA VAL A 74 9.42 18.15 -1.70
C VAL A 74 10.79 17.95 -1.06
N GLN A 75 11.53 19.02 -0.95
CA GLN A 75 12.82 19.08 -0.27
C GLN A 75 12.73 20.11 0.85
N LEU A 76 12.99 19.68 2.06
CA LEU A 76 13.00 20.52 3.24
C LEU A 76 14.42 21.06 3.44
N ASP A 77 14.57 22.37 3.55
CA ASP A 77 15.83 22.99 3.91
C ASP A 77 16.13 22.84 5.41
N ASP A 78 17.28 23.32 5.86
CA ASP A 78 17.70 23.16 7.25
C ASP A 78 16.77 23.86 8.25
N PHE A 79 16.06 24.93 7.84
CA PHE A 79 15.09 25.63 8.67
C PHE A 79 13.74 24.91 8.74
N GLN A 80 13.39 24.18 7.70
CA GLN A 80 12.12 23.45 7.62
C GLN A 80 12.21 22.03 8.23
N ARG A 81 13.42 21.51 8.45
CA ARG A 81 13.64 20.16 9.01
C ARG A 81 13.06 19.99 10.41
N ASP A 82 13.17 21.03 11.24
CA ASP A 82 12.76 21.00 12.65
C ASP A 82 11.30 21.43 12.85
N GLY A 83 10.73 22.18 11.90
CA GLY A 83 9.38 22.71 12.04
C GLY A 83 8.68 22.97 10.71
N PHE A 84 7.94 22.01 10.20
CA PHE A 84 6.97 22.24 9.14
C PHE A 84 5.61 21.69 9.54
N THR A 85 4.56 22.30 9.03
CA THR A 85 3.19 21.86 9.22
C THR A 85 2.55 21.60 7.86
N ILE A 86 1.77 20.54 7.77
CA ILE A 86 0.96 20.29 6.59
C ILE A 86 -0.49 20.60 6.94
N ALA A 87 -1.05 21.58 6.25
CA ALA A 87 -2.44 21.95 6.41
C ALA A 87 -3.37 20.84 5.85
N THR A 88 -4.62 20.86 6.26
CA THR A 88 -5.59 19.82 5.85
C THR A 88 -5.82 19.77 4.35
N ASP A 89 -5.59 20.87 3.64
CA ASP A 89 -5.66 20.99 2.18
C ASP A 89 -4.36 20.55 1.47
N GLY A 90 -3.37 20.05 2.21
CA GLY A 90 -2.11 19.55 1.68
C GLY A 90 -1.03 20.60 1.43
N ARG A 91 -1.23 21.85 1.91
CA ARG A 91 -0.17 22.89 1.83
C ARG A 91 0.89 22.63 2.88
N PHE A 92 2.15 22.71 2.47
CA PHE A 92 3.30 22.69 3.35
C PHE A 92 3.59 24.11 3.82
N LEU A 93 3.58 24.32 5.12
CA LEU A 93 3.79 25.60 5.77
C LEU A 93 5.07 25.55 6.59
N ASP A 94 5.86 26.60 6.54
CA ASP A 94 7.00 26.80 7.43
C ASP A 94 6.55 27.26 8.85
N GLU A 95 7.49 27.46 9.76
CA GLU A 95 7.22 27.95 11.12
C GLU A 95 6.52 29.32 11.16
N ASN A 96 6.66 30.13 10.11
CA ASN A 96 6.04 31.45 9.99
C ASN A 96 4.64 31.34 9.36
N GLY A 97 4.20 30.16 8.94
CA GLY A 97 2.94 29.92 8.24
C GLY A 97 3.01 30.28 6.75
N ALA A 98 4.20 30.48 6.19
CA ALA A 98 4.35 30.70 4.75
C ALA A 98 4.31 29.36 4.00
N GLU A 99 3.52 29.33 2.93
CA GLU A 99 3.42 28.18 2.05
C GLU A 99 4.67 28.05 1.17
N PHE A 100 5.26 26.86 1.11
CA PHE A 100 6.41 26.58 0.25
C PHE A 100 6.20 25.41 -0.72
N ALA A 101 5.21 24.56 -0.50
CA ALA A 101 4.85 23.48 -1.41
C ALA A 101 3.39 23.07 -1.25
N GLN A 102 2.82 22.46 -2.29
CA GLN A 102 1.48 21.87 -2.29
C GLN A 102 1.58 20.38 -2.61
N LEU A 103 1.02 19.54 -1.74
CA LEU A 103 1.00 18.10 -1.92
C LEU A 103 0.28 17.72 -3.20
N LEU A 104 0.85 16.80 -3.97
CA LEU A 104 0.22 16.24 -5.15
C LEU A 104 -0.55 14.98 -4.74
N VAL A 105 -1.87 15.07 -4.80
CA VAL A 105 -2.78 13.93 -4.58
C VAL A 105 -3.48 13.62 -5.89
N MET A 106 -3.44 12.36 -6.29
CA MET A 106 -4.05 11.92 -7.53
C MET A 106 -5.05 10.78 -7.29
N ASN A 107 -6.05 10.72 -8.15
CA ASN A 107 -6.88 9.55 -8.35
C ASN A 107 -6.55 8.92 -9.72
N GLY A 108 -6.89 7.66 -9.92
CA GLY A 108 -6.60 6.96 -11.17
C GLY A 108 -7.61 5.86 -11.43
N ASP A 109 -7.79 5.59 -12.72
CA ASP A 109 -8.60 4.46 -13.19
C ASP A 109 -7.72 3.21 -13.34
N ASN A 110 -8.31 2.02 -13.30
CA ASN A 110 -7.62 0.74 -13.53
C ASN A 110 -6.35 0.56 -12.69
N LEU A 111 -6.47 0.79 -11.38
CA LEU A 111 -5.33 0.69 -10.46
C LEU A 111 -4.87 -0.77 -10.33
N GLU A 112 -3.64 -1.04 -10.74
CA GLU A 112 -2.98 -2.33 -10.57
C GLU A 112 -2.10 -2.31 -9.32
N PRO A 113 -2.30 -3.25 -8.38
CA PRO A 113 -1.49 -3.32 -7.19
C PRO A 113 -0.06 -3.79 -7.52
N LEU A 114 0.91 -3.10 -6.95
CA LEU A 114 2.32 -3.47 -6.99
C LEU A 114 2.83 -3.84 -5.59
N PRO A 115 3.92 -4.60 -5.49
CA PRO A 115 4.50 -4.91 -4.19
C PRO A 115 4.84 -3.66 -3.36
N GLY A 116 4.44 -3.65 -2.08
CA GLY A 116 4.77 -2.59 -1.13
C GLY A 116 3.79 -1.42 -1.13
N THR A 117 2.50 -1.69 -1.14
CA THR A 117 1.41 -0.70 -1.03
C THR A 117 1.42 0.39 -2.11
N ARG A 118 1.94 0.05 -3.28
CA ARG A 118 1.98 0.92 -4.45
C ARG A 118 0.96 0.48 -5.49
N TRP A 119 0.56 1.45 -6.29
CA TRP A 119 -0.38 1.26 -7.36
C TRP A 119 0.15 1.89 -8.63
N LYS A 120 -0.03 1.21 -9.73
CA LYS A 120 0.15 1.76 -11.07
C LYS A 120 -1.23 1.85 -11.70
N GLY A 121 -1.49 2.88 -12.46
CA GLY A 121 -2.79 3.06 -13.09
C GLY A 121 -2.67 3.88 -14.36
N GLU A 122 -3.80 4.14 -14.95
CA GLU A 122 -3.95 4.98 -16.13
C GLU A 122 -4.84 6.18 -15.82
N ASN A 123 -4.81 7.19 -16.67
CA ASN A 123 -5.68 8.37 -16.57
C ASN A 123 -5.64 9.06 -15.19
N PHE A 124 -4.43 9.32 -14.68
CA PHE A 124 -4.27 10.04 -13.44
C PHE A 124 -4.92 11.41 -13.51
N ARG A 125 -5.72 11.71 -12.49
CA ARG A 125 -6.36 13.01 -12.30
C ARG A 125 -5.88 13.57 -10.98
N GLU A 126 -5.36 14.78 -11.03
CA GLU A 126 -5.02 15.52 -9.81
C GLU A 126 -6.31 15.91 -9.09
N LEU A 127 -6.32 15.75 -7.77
CA LEU A 127 -7.38 16.27 -6.92
C LEU A 127 -7.10 17.74 -6.61
N GLU A 128 -8.16 18.57 -6.73
CA GLU A 128 -8.08 19.97 -6.30
C GLU A 128 -7.90 20.06 -4.78
N ALA A 129 -7.24 21.12 -4.32
CA ALA A 129 -6.87 21.28 -2.90
C ALA A 129 -8.09 21.20 -1.97
N GLU A 130 -9.26 21.67 -2.43
CA GLU A 130 -10.50 21.62 -1.65
C GLU A 130 -11.03 20.18 -1.43
N ALA A 131 -10.65 19.26 -2.30
CA ALA A 131 -11.03 17.85 -2.20
C ALA A 131 -10.02 17.03 -1.39
N ILE A 132 -8.84 17.58 -1.12
CA ILE A 132 -7.78 16.93 -0.36
C ILE A 132 -8.05 17.12 1.13
N GLN A 133 -7.97 16.04 1.90
CA GLN A 133 -7.99 16.08 3.35
C GLN A 133 -6.81 15.28 3.89
N VAL A 134 -5.78 16.00 4.36
CA VAL A 134 -4.56 15.41 4.93
C VAL A 134 -4.55 15.59 6.44
N GLU A 135 -4.15 14.54 7.13
CA GLU A 135 -3.88 14.54 8.58
C GLU A 135 -2.39 14.27 8.79
N GLN A 136 -1.68 15.25 9.35
CA GLN A 136 -0.27 15.12 9.74
C GLN A 136 -0.17 14.46 11.12
N GLY A 137 0.82 13.59 11.31
CA GLY A 137 1.00 12.84 12.56
C GLY A 137 0.04 11.66 12.71
N PHE A 138 -0.54 11.23 11.59
CA PHE A 138 -1.40 10.06 11.52
C PHE A 138 -0.92 9.10 10.44
N LEU A 139 -1.15 7.82 10.67
CA LEU A 139 -0.99 6.76 9.69
C LEU A 139 -2.31 6.06 9.45
N GLU A 140 -2.58 5.73 8.21
CA GLU A 140 -3.69 4.86 7.86
C GLU A 140 -3.32 3.42 8.21
N ALA A 141 -4.05 2.79 9.14
CA ALA A 141 -3.88 1.38 9.44
C ALA A 141 -4.34 0.53 8.26
N SER A 142 -3.66 -0.59 8.04
CA SER A 142 -4.09 -1.54 7.02
C SER A 142 -5.53 -1.97 7.26
N ASN A 143 -6.39 -1.86 6.25
CA ASN A 143 -7.77 -2.38 6.28
C ASN A 143 -7.81 -3.93 6.23
N VAL A 144 -6.66 -4.57 6.15
CA VAL A 144 -6.56 -6.04 6.20
C VAL A 144 -6.71 -6.51 7.63
N ASN A 145 -7.81 -7.20 7.92
CA ASN A 145 -8.00 -7.86 9.19
C ASN A 145 -7.05 -9.07 9.30
N PRO A 146 -6.00 -9.02 10.15
CA PRO A 146 -5.02 -10.10 10.23
C PRO A 146 -5.64 -11.43 10.65
N PHE A 147 -6.71 -11.40 11.43
CA PHE A 147 -7.43 -12.63 11.82
C PHE A 147 -8.11 -13.28 10.63
N ARG A 148 -8.69 -12.51 9.73
CA ARG A 148 -9.33 -13.03 8.51
C ARG A 148 -8.30 -13.67 7.58
N THR A 149 -7.18 -13.00 7.36
CA THR A 149 -6.08 -13.53 6.56
C THR A 149 -5.51 -14.82 7.16
N MET A 150 -5.43 -14.90 8.50
CA MET A 150 -4.98 -16.09 9.21
C MET A 150 -5.96 -17.26 9.04
N ILE A 151 -7.27 -17.00 9.05
CA ILE A 151 -8.30 -18.00 8.80
C ILE A 151 -8.21 -18.52 7.35
N GLU A 152 -8.08 -17.62 6.37
CA GLU A 152 -7.93 -17.97 4.95
C GLU A 152 -6.66 -18.80 4.70
N MET A 153 -5.55 -18.47 5.38
CA MET A 153 -4.33 -19.29 5.35
C MET A 153 -4.56 -20.69 5.94
N MET A 154 -5.26 -20.78 7.08
CA MET A 154 -5.58 -22.08 7.70
C MET A 154 -6.47 -22.93 6.80
N GLU A 155 -7.46 -22.34 6.15
CA GLU A 155 -8.33 -23.05 5.20
C GLU A 155 -7.52 -23.56 3.99
N THR A 156 -6.65 -22.72 3.42
CA THR A 156 -5.78 -23.11 2.30
C THR A 156 -4.85 -24.25 2.70
N THR A 157 -4.27 -24.21 3.90
CA THR A 157 -3.40 -25.28 4.41
C THR A 157 -4.17 -26.60 4.59
N ARG A 158 -5.39 -26.54 5.14
CA ARG A 158 -6.25 -27.72 5.25
C ARG A 158 -6.61 -28.32 3.90
N HIS A 159 -6.90 -27.51 2.91
CA HIS A 159 -7.15 -27.99 1.54
C HIS A 159 -5.93 -28.72 0.95
N LEU A 160 -4.73 -28.20 1.15
CA LEU A 160 -3.48 -28.84 0.74
C LEU A 160 -3.27 -30.18 1.45
N GLU A 161 -3.50 -30.24 2.76
CA GLU A 161 -3.39 -31.49 3.53
C GLU A 161 -4.39 -32.55 3.06
N LEU A 162 -5.63 -32.16 2.75
CA LEU A 162 -6.64 -33.05 2.21
C LEU A 162 -6.22 -33.60 0.83
N HIS A 163 -5.71 -32.74 -0.05
CA HIS A 163 -5.19 -33.20 -1.34
C HIS A 163 -4.02 -34.15 -1.20
N GLN A 164 -3.07 -33.89 -0.29
CA GLN A 164 -1.95 -34.79 -0.02
C GLN A 164 -2.42 -36.14 0.53
N LYS A 165 -3.39 -36.17 1.44
CA LYS A 165 -3.98 -37.38 1.97
C LYS A 165 -4.68 -38.22 0.87
N THR A 166 -5.40 -37.54 -0.02
CA THR A 166 -6.08 -38.20 -1.16
C THR A 166 -5.08 -38.86 -2.12
N LEU A 167 -3.98 -38.14 -2.43
CA LEU A 167 -2.91 -38.67 -3.26
C LEU A 167 -2.22 -39.90 -2.60
N GLN A 168 -1.91 -39.80 -1.29
CA GLN A 168 -1.33 -40.93 -0.55
C GLN A 168 -2.25 -42.14 -0.51
N SER A 169 -3.55 -41.92 -0.29
CA SER A 169 -4.56 -42.98 -0.32
C SER A 169 -4.65 -43.65 -1.70
N SER A 170 -4.61 -42.89 -2.78
CA SER A 170 -4.59 -43.39 -4.14
C SER A 170 -3.35 -44.26 -4.43
N GLN A 171 -2.16 -43.78 -4.04
CA GLN A 171 -0.90 -44.52 -4.19
C GLN A 171 -0.90 -45.83 -3.38
N GLN A 172 -1.49 -45.83 -2.20
CA GLN A 172 -1.61 -47.02 -1.36
C GLN A 172 -2.56 -48.03 -1.95
N MET A 173 -3.63 -47.59 -2.59
CA MET A 173 -4.59 -48.41 -3.29
C MET A 173 -3.96 -49.07 -4.52
N ASP A 174 -3.20 -48.31 -5.32
CA ASP A 174 -2.47 -48.85 -6.47
C ASP A 174 -1.39 -49.86 -6.07
N SER A 175 -0.69 -49.62 -4.96
CA SER A 175 0.28 -50.55 -4.38
C SER A 175 -0.37 -51.88 -3.96
N ASN A 176 -1.54 -51.80 -3.32
CA ASN A 176 -2.28 -52.98 -2.89
C ASN A 176 -2.82 -53.79 -4.09
N LEU A 177 -3.32 -53.15 -5.13
CA LEU A 177 -3.75 -53.78 -6.37
C LEU A 177 -2.59 -54.49 -7.07
N ASN A 178 -1.42 -53.87 -7.15
CA ASN A 178 -0.23 -54.48 -7.74
C ASN A 178 0.29 -55.69 -6.93
N GLN A 179 0.12 -55.71 -5.60
CA GLN A 179 0.45 -56.86 -4.77
C GLN A 179 -0.54 -58.02 -4.95
N MET A 180 -1.82 -57.74 -5.14
CA MET A 180 -2.82 -58.75 -5.42
C MET A 180 -2.61 -59.39 -6.80
N ALA A 181 -2.27 -58.60 -7.83
CA ALA A 181 -1.99 -59.06 -9.18
C ALA A 181 -0.73 -59.94 -9.29
N ARG A 182 0.20 -59.88 -8.33
CA ARG A 182 1.41 -60.73 -8.29
C ARG A 182 1.22 -62.04 -7.54
N ARG A 183 0.09 -62.24 -6.90
CA ARG A 183 -0.23 -63.47 -6.14
C ARG A 183 -1.14 -64.46 -6.89
N THR A 184 -1.54 -64.12 -8.12
CA THR A 184 -2.28 -64.96 -9.04
C THR A 184 -1.36 -65.44 -10.15
#